data_a41d94ce73d7b75b93f605f0682e6f86
#
_entry.id   a41d94ce73d7b75b93f605f0682e6f86
#
_cell.length_a   1.000
_cell.length_b   1.000
_cell.length_c   1.000
_cell.angle_alpha   90.00
_cell.angle_beta   90.00
_cell.angle_gamma   90.00
#
_symmetry.space_group_name_H-M   'P 1'
#
loop_
_entity.id
_entity.type
_entity.pdbx_description
1 polymer ?
#
loop_
_entity_poly.entity_id
_entity_poly.type
_entity_poly.pdbx_seq_one_letter_code
_entity_poly.pdbx_strand_id
1 'polypeptide(L)'
;MSNSKICITLLAVAVISGCASNQYSVTYASDPAGAQVYCNGVAKGYTPVTLYYTLDEETKNRGVLNTVPCGLKWVSGATARANSQFSLSQFPNGVITTTPRPNEPNAHIDHSFALQLQQNRQMNQVLQNTQAIQAEQERVKQQKQQEDNTQYLCNLGLLNHPGCK
;
A
#
# COMPACT_ATOMS: atom_id res chain seq x y z
N MET A 1 -52.64 40.17 -11.60
CA MET A 1 -51.49 40.28 -10.66
C MET A 1 -51.03 38.86 -10.37
N SER A 2 -49.97 38.42 -11.07
CA SER A 2 -49.48 37.03 -11.01
C SER A 2 -48.18 37.03 -10.19
N ASN A 3 -48.21 36.35 -9.03
CA ASN A 3 -47.01 36.18 -8.18
C ASN A 3 -46.26 34.93 -8.62
N SER A 4 -45.19 35.15 -9.40
CA SER A 4 -44.23 34.11 -9.73
C SER A 4 -43.29 33.87 -8.53
N LYS A 5 -43.42 32.69 -7.88
CA LYS A 5 -42.48 32.23 -6.84
C LYS A 5 -41.28 31.58 -7.49
N ILE A 6 -40.14 32.26 -7.49
CA ILE A 6 -38.84 31.74 -7.93
C ILE A 6 -38.30 30.85 -6.83
N CYS A 7 -38.30 29.53 -7.05
CA CYS A 7 -37.59 28.56 -6.23
C CYS A 7 -36.10 28.59 -6.58
N ILE A 8 -35.28 29.19 -5.72
CA ILE A 8 -33.81 29.12 -5.84
C ILE A 8 -33.36 27.80 -5.21
N THR A 9 -33.03 26.83 -6.04
CA THR A 9 -32.39 25.58 -5.61
C THR A 9 -30.91 25.84 -5.37
N LEU A 10 -30.49 25.91 -4.10
CA LEU A 10 -29.09 25.96 -3.72
C LEU A 10 -28.44 24.60 -4.03
N LEU A 11 -27.61 24.55 -5.08
CA LEU A 11 -26.74 23.42 -5.36
C LEU A 11 -25.55 23.44 -4.37
N ALA A 12 -25.58 22.58 -3.35
CA ALA A 12 -24.46 22.37 -2.45
C ALA A 12 -23.36 21.61 -3.20
N VAL A 13 -22.34 22.32 -3.66
CA VAL A 13 -21.11 21.72 -4.22
C VAL A 13 -20.28 21.18 -3.05
N ALA A 14 -20.32 19.87 -2.85
CA ALA A 14 -19.43 19.18 -1.92
C ALA A 14 -17.99 19.25 -2.46
N VAL A 15 -17.17 20.12 -1.88
CA VAL A 15 -15.71 20.19 -2.15
C VAL A 15 -15.08 18.96 -1.52
N ILE A 16 -14.81 17.93 -2.32
CA ILE A 16 -14.02 16.78 -1.90
C ILE A 16 -12.57 17.28 -1.77
N SER A 17 -12.19 17.72 -0.57
CA SER A 17 -10.79 18.02 -0.24
C SER A 17 -10.03 16.69 -0.21
N GLY A 18 -9.52 16.27 -1.37
CA GLY A 18 -8.57 15.17 -1.46
C GLY A 18 -7.35 15.54 -0.61
N CYS A 19 -7.09 14.82 0.48
CA CYS A 19 -5.82 14.91 1.19
C CYS A 19 -4.71 14.50 0.22
N ALA A 20 -4.09 15.47 -0.43
CA ALA A 20 -2.85 15.24 -1.16
C ALA A 20 -1.80 14.86 -0.11
N SER A 21 -1.47 13.57 -0.03
CA SER A 21 -0.39 13.14 0.87
C SER A 21 0.91 13.74 0.33
N ASN A 22 1.61 14.53 1.17
CA ASN A 22 2.94 15.06 0.83
C ASN A 22 4.02 13.97 0.88
N GLN A 23 3.62 12.71 0.75
CA GLN A 23 4.53 11.56 0.81
C GLN A 23 4.94 11.11 -0.59
N TYR A 24 6.23 10.93 -0.77
CA TYR A 24 6.83 10.42 -1.99
C TYR A 24 7.42 9.03 -1.74
N SER A 25 7.06 8.06 -2.57
CA SER A 25 7.51 6.69 -2.43
C SER A 25 8.81 6.45 -3.20
N VAL A 26 9.80 5.85 -2.53
CA VAL A 26 11.00 5.32 -3.16
C VAL A 26 11.08 3.83 -2.86
N THR A 27 10.98 3.02 -3.92
CA THR A 27 11.13 1.57 -3.81
C THR A 27 12.58 1.20 -4.15
N TYR A 28 13.30 0.69 -3.16
CA TYR A 28 14.63 0.13 -3.33
C TYR A 28 14.52 -1.32 -3.75
N ALA A 29 14.98 -1.62 -4.94
CA ALA A 29 15.08 -2.97 -5.49
C ALA A 29 16.55 -3.36 -5.66
N SER A 30 16.84 -4.65 -5.78
CA SER A 30 18.16 -5.17 -6.09
C SER A 30 18.07 -6.33 -7.07
N ASP A 31 19.15 -6.61 -7.78
CA ASP A 31 19.30 -7.76 -8.64
C ASP A 31 20.56 -8.56 -8.25
N PRO A 32 20.41 -9.81 -7.73
CA PRO A 32 19.16 -10.46 -7.36
C PRO A 32 18.44 -9.76 -6.22
N ALA A 33 17.11 -9.95 -6.11
CA ALA A 33 16.30 -9.43 -5.01
C ALA A 33 16.76 -10.00 -3.67
N GLY A 34 16.35 -9.38 -2.55
CA GLY A 34 16.65 -9.93 -1.23
C GLY A 34 17.90 -9.33 -0.56
N ALA A 35 18.50 -8.27 -1.13
CA ALA A 35 19.46 -7.49 -0.38
C ALA A 35 18.76 -6.76 0.78
N GLN A 36 19.37 -6.74 1.95
CA GLN A 36 18.88 -5.96 3.08
C GLN A 36 19.25 -4.49 2.89
N VAL A 37 18.27 -3.61 2.95
CA VAL A 37 18.47 -2.15 2.87
C VAL A 37 18.78 -1.60 4.25
N TYR A 38 19.84 -0.83 4.37
CA TYR A 38 20.23 -0.10 5.56
C TYR A 38 20.31 1.39 5.25
N CYS A 39 19.60 2.21 6.01
CA CYS A 39 19.69 3.67 5.89
C CYS A 39 20.15 4.23 7.23
N ASN A 40 21.26 4.98 7.24
CA ASN A 40 21.91 5.46 8.46
C ASN A 40 22.16 4.33 9.50
N GLY A 41 22.57 3.15 9.04
CA GLY A 41 22.83 1.99 9.90
C GLY A 41 21.58 1.24 10.37
N VAL A 42 20.39 1.73 10.07
CA VAL A 42 19.11 1.09 10.47
C VAL A 42 18.60 0.21 9.34
N ALA A 43 18.33 -1.06 9.62
CA ALA A 43 17.72 -2.00 8.67
C ALA A 43 16.28 -1.57 8.34
N LYS A 44 15.95 -1.52 7.05
CA LYS A 44 14.62 -1.14 6.53
C LYS A 44 13.83 -2.31 5.96
N GLY A 45 14.48 -3.43 5.68
CA GLY A 45 13.88 -4.63 5.12
C GLY A 45 14.67 -5.17 3.94
N TYR A 46 14.16 -6.27 3.37
CA TYR A 46 14.74 -6.89 2.18
C TYR A 46 14.09 -6.38 0.90
N THR A 47 14.91 -6.13 -0.12
CA THR A 47 14.44 -5.65 -1.43
C THR A 47 13.46 -6.65 -2.09
N PRO A 48 12.45 -6.13 -2.84
CA PRO A 48 12.07 -4.73 -2.90
C PRO A 48 11.42 -4.24 -1.60
N VAL A 49 11.79 -3.04 -1.15
CA VAL A 49 11.21 -2.36 0.01
C VAL A 49 10.91 -0.91 -0.33
N THR A 50 9.71 -0.45 0.00
CA THR A 50 9.28 0.92 -0.27
C THR A 50 9.40 1.76 1.01
N LEU A 51 10.08 2.90 0.88
CA LEU A 51 10.18 3.92 1.92
C LEU A 51 9.43 5.17 1.47
N TYR A 52 8.82 5.85 2.43
CA TYR A 52 8.04 7.07 2.17
C TYR A 52 8.79 8.27 2.76
N TYR A 53 8.90 9.30 1.95
CA TYR A 53 9.59 10.55 2.28
C TYR A 53 8.61 11.71 2.20
N THR A 54 8.57 12.56 3.21
CA THR A 54 7.77 13.78 3.16
C THR A 54 8.45 14.81 2.26
N LEU A 55 7.70 15.33 1.29
CA LEU A 55 8.16 16.43 0.44
C LEU A 55 7.79 17.75 1.11
N ASP A 56 8.79 18.48 1.61
CA ASP A 56 8.62 19.86 2.01
C ASP A 56 8.61 20.81 0.80
N GLU A 57 8.22 22.05 1.00
CA GLU A 57 8.11 23.03 -0.09
C GLU A 57 9.47 23.33 -0.73
N GLU A 58 10.55 23.30 0.03
CA GLU A 58 11.90 23.49 -0.51
C GLU A 58 12.26 22.35 -1.47
N THR A 59 12.02 21.11 -1.10
CA THR A 59 12.26 19.93 -1.94
C THR A 59 11.40 19.96 -3.21
N LYS A 60 10.13 20.35 -3.09
CA LYS A 60 9.24 20.50 -4.25
C LYS A 60 9.74 21.58 -5.22
N ASN A 61 10.12 22.75 -4.70
CA ASN A 61 10.62 23.85 -5.51
C ASN A 61 11.96 23.53 -6.19
N ARG A 62 12.83 22.80 -5.50
CA ARG A 62 14.10 22.31 -6.05
C ARG A 62 13.88 21.22 -7.10
N GLY A 63 12.77 20.49 -7.07
CA GLY A 63 12.43 19.43 -8.00
C GLY A 63 13.27 18.15 -7.85
N VAL A 64 14.03 18.03 -6.75
CA VAL A 64 14.93 16.89 -6.45
C VAL A 64 14.79 16.48 -5.00
N LEU A 65 14.42 15.22 -4.80
CA LEU A 65 14.45 14.58 -3.47
C LEU A 65 15.85 14.05 -3.21
N ASN A 66 16.46 14.48 -2.09
CA ASN A 66 17.66 13.88 -1.54
C ASN A 66 17.25 13.03 -0.33
N THR A 67 17.49 11.73 -0.41
CA THR A 67 17.22 10.82 0.72
C THR A 67 18.46 10.69 1.62
N VAL A 68 18.27 10.16 2.82
CA VAL A 68 19.38 9.70 3.64
C VAL A 68 20.17 8.62 2.89
N PRO A 69 21.51 8.56 3.03
CA PRO A 69 22.30 7.53 2.37
C PRO A 69 21.85 6.13 2.80
N CYS A 70 21.54 5.29 1.82
CA CYS A 70 21.19 3.90 2.02
C CYS A 70 22.22 2.99 1.34
N GLY A 71 22.46 1.84 1.95
CA GLY A 71 23.26 0.76 1.39
C GLY A 71 22.46 -0.51 1.30
N LEU A 72 22.88 -1.42 0.44
CA LEU A 72 22.36 -2.76 0.29
C LEU A 72 23.40 -3.77 0.72
N LYS A 73 22.97 -4.83 1.41
CA LYS A 73 23.82 -5.95 1.81
C LYS A 73 23.12 -7.26 1.49
N TRP A 74 23.74 -8.07 0.64
CA TRP A 74 23.27 -9.41 0.33
C TRP A 74 23.73 -10.42 1.40
N VAL A 75 23.07 -11.58 1.45
CA VAL A 75 23.42 -12.63 2.43
C VAL A 75 24.80 -13.22 2.22
N SER A 76 25.33 -13.16 1.00
CA SER A 76 26.73 -13.51 0.70
C SER A 76 27.77 -12.57 1.32
N GLY A 77 27.32 -11.40 1.83
CA GLY A 77 28.18 -10.34 2.33
C GLY A 77 28.46 -9.24 1.32
N ALA A 78 28.12 -9.40 0.04
CA ALA A 78 28.27 -8.36 -0.98
C ALA A 78 27.49 -7.10 -0.59
N THR A 79 28.07 -5.92 -0.88
CA THR A 79 27.47 -4.63 -0.52
C THR A 79 27.50 -3.65 -1.67
N ALA A 80 26.46 -2.80 -1.76
CA ALA A 80 26.41 -1.71 -2.72
C ALA A 80 25.76 -0.47 -2.10
N ARG A 81 25.97 0.70 -2.71
CA ARG A 81 25.26 1.93 -2.35
C ARG A 81 23.99 2.06 -3.21
N ALA A 82 22.90 2.43 -2.57
CA ALA A 82 21.68 2.79 -3.27
C ALA A 82 21.79 4.24 -3.81
N ASN A 83 21.02 4.54 -4.86
CA ASN A 83 20.82 5.91 -5.29
C ASN A 83 20.08 6.68 -4.18
N SER A 84 20.50 7.92 -3.94
CA SER A 84 19.94 8.82 -2.93
C SER A 84 19.38 10.13 -3.51
N GLN A 85 19.41 10.29 -4.83
CA GLN A 85 18.93 11.49 -5.51
C GLN A 85 17.89 11.13 -6.56
N PHE A 86 16.70 11.74 -6.51
CA PHE A 86 15.59 11.43 -7.39
C PHE A 86 14.95 12.70 -7.93
N SER A 87 14.81 12.79 -9.24
CA SER A 87 14.13 13.90 -9.92
C SER A 87 12.62 13.72 -9.78
N LEU A 88 11.96 14.71 -9.18
CA LEU A 88 10.50 14.70 -9.00
C LEU A 88 9.77 14.94 -10.33
N SER A 89 10.41 15.64 -11.28
CA SER A 89 9.83 15.88 -12.61
C SER A 89 9.83 14.61 -13.48
N GLN A 90 10.86 13.77 -13.35
CA GLN A 90 10.92 12.48 -14.06
C GLN A 90 10.00 11.41 -13.45
N PHE A 91 9.83 11.45 -12.14
CA PHE A 91 9.09 10.43 -11.39
C PHE A 91 8.07 11.08 -10.44
N PRO A 92 7.02 11.73 -10.95
CA PRO A 92 6.12 12.54 -10.11
C PRO A 92 5.33 11.71 -9.06
N ASN A 93 5.12 10.43 -9.31
CA ASN A 93 4.30 9.55 -8.46
C ASN A 93 5.11 8.56 -7.60
N GLY A 94 6.44 8.75 -7.53
CA GLY A 94 7.36 7.84 -6.87
C GLY A 94 8.29 7.12 -7.84
N VAL A 95 9.35 6.50 -7.31
CA VAL A 95 10.40 5.89 -8.11
C VAL A 95 10.73 4.48 -7.62
N ILE A 96 11.07 3.60 -8.55
CA ILE A 96 11.71 2.31 -8.27
C ILE A 96 13.16 2.42 -8.74
N THR A 97 14.11 2.22 -7.82
CA THR A 97 15.55 2.20 -8.12
C THR A 97 16.10 0.82 -7.90
N THR A 98 16.73 0.25 -8.91
CA THR A 98 17.32 -1.10 -8.84
C THR A 98 18.83 -1.00 -8.75
N THR A 99 19.41 -1.60 -7.72
CA THR A 99 20.86 -1.66 -7.51
C THR A 99 21.33 -3.08 -7.87
N PRO A 100 22.23 -3.21 -8.88
CA PRO A 100 22.81 -4.51 -9.20
C PRO A 100 23.78 -4.96 -8.09
N ARG A 101 23.81 -6.26 -7.86
CA ARG A 101 24.83 -6.88 -7.02
C ARG A 101 26.21 -6.70 -7.64
N PRO A 102 27.25 -6.32 -6.85
CA PRO A 102 28.61 -6.34 -7.33
C PRO A 102 29.05 -7.75 -7.77
N ASN A 103 29.99 -7.81 -8.71
CA ASN A 103 30.57 -9.09 -9.16
C ASN A 103 31.57 -9.63 -8.11
N GLU A 104 31.03 -10.12 -7.00
CA GLU A 104 31.76 -10.71 -5.89
C GLU A 104 31.44 -12.22 -5.79
N PRO A 105 32.28 -13.04 -5.11
CA PRO A 105 32.02 -14.45 -4.91
C PRO A 105 30.65 -14.76 -4.29
N ASN A 106 30.22 -16.00 -4.38
CA ASN A 106 29.03 -16.53 -3.71
C ASN A 106 27.68 -15.96 -4.20
N ALA A 107 27.61 -15.48 -5.45
CA ALA A 107 26.35 -14.97 -6.03
C ALA A 107 25.20 -15.99 -5.97
N HIS A 108 25.50 -17.29 -6.08
CA HIS A 108 24.49 -18.36 -6.00
C HIS A 108 23.73 -18.37 -4.67
N ILE A 109 24.38 -17.98 -3.57
CA ILE A 109 23.71 -17.86 -2.25
C ILE A 109 22.63 -16.78 -2.29
N ASP A 110 22.94 -15.64 -2.92
CA ASP A 110 22.02 -14.52 -3.03
C ASP A 110 20.82 -14.86 -3.94
N HIS A 111 21.06 -15.56 -5.04
CA HIS A 111 19.99 -16.06 -5.90
C HIS A 111 19.07 -17.05 -5.17
N SER A 112 19.65 -17.99 -4.42
CA SER A 112 18.86 -18.94 -3.62
C SER A 112 18.01 -18.26 -2.57
N PHE A 113 18.58 -17.27 -1.88
CA PHE A 113 17.85 -16.47 -0.89
C PHE A 113 16.73 -15.65 -1.53
N ALA A 114 16.95 -15.07 -2.71
CA ALA A 114 15.92 -14.34 -3.46
C ALA A 114 14.71 -15.22 -3.76
N LEU A 115 14.95 -16.48 -4.20
CA LEU A 115 13.87 -17.43 -4.46
C LEU A 115 13.09 -17.80 -3.19
N GLN A 116 13.79 -18.04 -2.07
CA GLN A 116 13.15 -18.31 -0.78
C GLN A 116 12.26 -17.12 -0.32
N LEU A 117 12.76 -15.90 -0.44
CA LEU A 117 11.98 -14.71 -0.11
C LEU A 117 10.74 -14.57 -1.00
N GLN A 118 10.87 -14.86 -2.27
CA GLN A 118 9.72 -14.82 -3.20
C GLN A 118 8.67 -15.86 -2.81
N GLN A 119 9.07 -17.09 -2.52
CA GLN A 119 8.17 -18.14 -2.05
C GLN A 119 7.46 -17.77 -0.75
N ASN A 120 8.20 -17.24 0.22
CA ASN A 120 7.63 -16.80 1.49
C ASN A 120 6.62 -15.66 1.31
N ARG A 121 6.90 -14.70 0.42
CA ARG A 121 5.96 -13.62 0.11
C ARG A 121 4.68 -14.13 -0.54
N GLN A 122 4.80 -15.07 -1.50
CA GLN A 122 3.64 -15.71 -2.13
C GLN A 122 2.79 -16.48 -1.10
N MET A 123 3.44 -17.26 -0.24
CA MET A 123 2.76 -18.00 0.83
C MET A 123 2.00 -17.06 1.76
N ASN A 124 2.61 -15.96 2.19
CA ASN A 124 1.97 -14.98 3.05
C ASN A 124 0.75 -14.31 2.36
N GLN A 125 0.84 -14.03 1.05
CA GLN A 125 -0.30 -13.51 0.29
C GLN A 125 -1.46 -14.52 0.22
N VAL A 126 -1.16 -15.80 -0.01
CA VAL A 126 -2.17 -16.86 -0.01
C VAL A 126 -2.84 -16.97 1.36
N LEU A 127 -2.06 -16.94 2.45
CA LEU A 127 -2.61 -16.97 3.81
C LEU A 127 -3.53 -15.79 4.09
N GLN A 128 -3.12 -14.57 3.75
CA GLN A 128 -3.93 -13.37 3.92
C GLN A 128 -5.24 -13.43 3.12
N ASN A 129 -5.16 -13.87 1.87
CA ASN A 129 -6.35 -14.04 1.02
C ASN A 129 -7.31 -15.08 1.59
N THR A 130 -6.78 -16.20 2.09
CA THR A 130 -7.58 -17.26 2.72
C THR A 130 -8.30 -16.73 3.97
N GLN A 131 -7.60 -15.99 4.83
CA GLN A 131 -8.22 -15.36 6.01
C GLN A 131 -9.30 -14.36 5.64
N ALA A 132 -9.08 -13.54 4.61
CA ALA A 132 -10.08 -12.60 4.13
C ALA A 132 -11.35 -13.30 3.60
N ILE A 133 -11.18 -14.40 2.86
CA ILE A 133 -12.31 -15.22 2.37
C ILE A 133 -13.09 -15.83 3.54
N GLN A 134 -12.40 -16.37 4.54
CA GLN A 134 -13.05 -16.95 5.72
C GLN A 134 -13.85 -15.89 6.51
N ALA A 135 -13.27 -14.71 6.71
CA ALA A 135 -13.95 -13.60 7.39
C ALA A 135 -15.20 -13.16 6.63
N GLU A 136 -15.15 -13.10 5.30
CA GLU A 136 -16.32 -12.76 4.48
C GLU A 136 -17.40 -13.84 4.54
N GLN A 137 -17.03 -15.12 4.52
CA GLN A 137 -17.99 -16.22 4.68
C GLN A 137 -18.70 -16.17 6.04
N GLU A 138 -18.00 -15.84 7.11
CA GLU A 138 -18.59 -15.67 8.44
C GLU A 138 -19.56 -14.49 8.47
N ARG A 139 -19.21 -13.36 7.85
CA ARG A 139 -20.10 -12.20 7.72
C ARG A 139 -21.38 -12.54 7.00
N VAL A 140 -21.28 -13.25 5.86
CA VAL A 140 -22.44 -13.69 5.08
C VAL A 140 -23.35 -14.64 5.90
N LYS A 141 -22.74 -15.56 6.66
CA LYS A 141 -23.51 -16.45 7.56
C LYS A 141 -24.26 -15.67 8.65
N GLN A 142 -23.59 -14.69 9.28
CA GLN A 142 -24.23 -13.84 10.29
C GLN A 142 -25.38 -13.00 9.71
N GLN A 143 -25.19 -12.42 8.53
CA GLN A 143 -26.25 -11.69 7.85
C GLN A 143 -27.46 -12.58 7.59
N LYS A 144 -27.24 -13.76 7.04
CA LYS A 144 -28.32 -14.71 6.78
C LYS A 144 -29.07 -15.10 8.05
N GLN A 145 -28.35 -15.36 9.15
CA GLN A 145 -28.98 -15.64 10.44
C GLN A 145 -29.81 -14.46 10.94
N GLN A 146 -29.36 -13.23 10.77
CA GLN A 146 -30.13 -12.04 11.13
C GLN A 146 -31.39 -11.89 10.27
N GLU A 147 -31.28 -12.11 8.96
CA GLU A 147 -32.41 -12.08 8.03
C GLU A 147 -33.44 -13.15 8.39
N ASP A 148 -33.00 -14.39 8.61
CA ASP A 148 -33.87 -15.51 9.01
C ASP A 148 -34.59 -15.23 10.35
N ASN A 149 -33.85 -14.67 11.34
CA ASN A 149 -34.43 -14.29 12.62
C ASN A 149 -35.43 -13.14 12.50
N THR A 150 -35.11 -12.14 11.68
CA THR A 150 -36.02 -11.02 11.38
C THR A 150 -37.30 -11.52 10.72
N GLN A 151 -37.18 -12.39 9.72
CA GLN A 151 -38.33 -12.98 9.04
C GLN A 151 -39.18 -13.84 9.99
N TYR A 152 -38.55 -14.60 10.89
CA TYR A 152 -39.26 -15.36 11.94
C TYR A 152 -40.07 -14.44 12.85
N LEU A 153 -39.47 -13.34 13.34
CA LEU A 153 -40.18 -12.36 14.18
C LEU A 153 -41.29 -11.62 13.44
N CYS A 154 -41.15 -11.36 12.14
CA CYS A 154 -42.20 -10.83 11.29
C CYS A 154 -43.41 -11.80 11.21
N ASN A 155 -43.13 -13.08 11.01
CA ASN A 155 -44.17 -14.12 10.90
C ASN A 155 -44.95 -14.31 12.21
N LEU A 156 -44.34 -14.04 13.35
CA LEU A 156 -44.97 -14.05 14.67
C LEU A 156 -45.76 -12.76 15.00
N GLY A 157 -45.69 -11.75 14.14
CA GLY A 157 -46.28 -10.43 14.38
C GLY A 157 -45.61 -9.63 15.50
N LEU A 158 -44.41 -10.03 15.90
CA LEU A 158 -43.64 -9.38 16.98
C LEU A 158 -42.78 -8.22 16.47
N LEU A 159 -42.59 -8.10 15.17
CA LEU A 159 -41.79 -7.05 14.55
C LEU A 159 -42.59 -6.34 13.46
N ASN A 160 -42.67 -5.02 13.54
CA ASN A 160 -43.23 -4.17 12.48
C ASN A 160 -42.07 -3.50 11.70
N HIS A 161 -41.50 -4.26 10.76
CA HIS A 161 -40.35 -3.80 9.97
C HIS A 161 -40.79 -3.66 8.48
N PRO A 162 -40.27 -2.67 7.72
CA PRO A 162 -40.61 -2.48 6.30
C PRO A 162 -40.36 -3.70 5.40
N GLY A 163 -39.52 -4.63 5.83
CA GLY A 163 -39.23 -5.90 5.17
C GLY A 163 -40.15 -7.05 5.53
N CYS A 164 -41.11 -6.89 6.49
CA CYS A 164 -42.12 -7.90 6.80
C CYS A 164 -43.19 -7.93 5.68
N LYS A 165 -43.25 -9.00 4.89
CA LYS A 165 -44.25 -9.23 3.87
C LYS A 165 -45.12 -10.39 4.27
#